data_0532726bb1e0931cf9d6259a3f02c0df
#
_entry.id   0532726bb1e0931cf9d6259a3f02c0df
#
_cell.length_a   1.000
_cell.length_b   1.000
_cell.length_c   1.000
_cell.angle_alpha   90.00
_cell.angle_beta   90.00
_cell.angle_gamma   90.00
#
_symmetry.space_group_name_H-M   'P 1'
#
loop_
_entity.id
_entity.type
_entity.pdbx_description
1 polymer ?
#
loop_
_entity_poly.entity_id
_entity_poly.type
_entity_poly.pdbx_seq_one_letter_code
_entity_poly.pdbx_strand_id
1 'polypeptide(L)'
;DPANDGKIVIVCGKLELLEPAYDEDLGITIEAPHVMRSGQKLKKKELNQAMTGNNMEWNSNFQYGDFIGKADVGEFHLGEDFLQNMMVRYDPDLDEKMLEEAGYAIVRDFKGNTMEEDKNARPYVGTARMGRGVYEEGDVRYDYTVPGPKPGEMVTIIGIQNQDTINYVEGTYENMLSGELDKDTAIRKTTHP
;
A
#
# COMPACT_ATOMS: atom_id res chain seq x y z
N ASP A 1 -6.00 -14.50 26.17
CA ASP A 1 -5.94 -15.58 27.18
C ASP A 1 -4.64 -16.35 26.98
N PRO A 2 -3.74 -16.41 28.00
CA PRO A 2 -2.48 -17.19 27.94
C PRO A 2 -2.67 -18.68 27.58
N ALA A 3 -3.86 -19.24 27.82
CA ALA A 3 -4.20 -20.60 27.41
C ALA A 3 -4.25 -20.83 25.90
N ASN A 4 -4.25 -19.76 25.10
CA ASN A 4 -4.25 -19.80 23.64
C ASN A 4 -2.86 -19.59 23.05
N ASP A 5 -1.84 -19.42 23.85
CA ASP A 5 -0.47 -19.25 23.37
C ASP A 5 -0.04 -20.41 22.48
N GLY A 6 0.52 -20.12 21.30
CA GLY A 6 0.86 -21.08 20.27
C GLY A 6 -0.32 -21.64 19.46
N LYS A 7 -1.56 -21.17 19.69
CA LYS A 7 -2.75 -21.63 18.96
C LYS A 7 -3.20 -20.62 17.90
N ILE A 8 -3.89 -21.14 16.89
CA ILE A 8 -4.62 -20.30 15.94
C ILE A 8 -5.84 -19.71 16.64
N VAL A 9 -5.97 -18.40 16.58
CA VAL A 9 -7.07 -17.64 17.17
C VAL A 9 -7.76 -16.79 16.11
N ILE A 10 -9.03 -16.47 16.37
CA ILE A 10 -9.82 -15.49 15.61
C ILE A 10 -10.10 -14.34 16.57
N VAL A 11 -9.72 -13.14 16.19
CA VAL A 11 -9.90 -11.94 17.00
C VAL A 11 -10.68 -10.90 16.19
N CYS A 12 -11.72 -10.32 16.79
CA CYS A 12 -12.44 -9.18 16.25
C CYS A 12 -12.09 -7.94 17.07
N GLY A 13 -11.80 -6.86 16.39
CA GLY A 13 -11.46 -5.59 17.04
C GLY A 13 -11.27 -4.47 16.04
N LYS A 14 -11.07 -3.27 16.56
CA LYS A 14 -10.71 -2.12 15.75
C LYS A 14 -9.24 -2.19 15.38
N LEU A 15 -8.92 -1.94 14.11
CA LEU A 15 -7.53 -1.80 13.66
C LEU A 15 -6.99 -0.44 14.11
N GLU A 16 -6.07 -0.43 15.04
CA GLU A 16 -5.46 0.78 15.59
C GLU A 16 -4.03 0.94 15.08
N LEU A 17 -3.75 2.05 14.41
CA LEU A 17 -2.42 2.39 13.94
C LEU A 17 -1.59 2.94 15.12
N LEU A 18 -0.49 2.28 15.45
CA LEU A 18 0.44 2.73 16.49
C LEU A 18 1.62 3.52 15.90
N GLU A 19 2.15 3.03 14.78
CA GLU A 19 3.28 3.63 14.09
C GLU A 19 3.04 3.52 12.58
N PRO A 20 2.93 4.64 11.85
CA PRO A 20 2.69 4.62 10.41
C PRO A 20 3.91 4.08 9.67
N ALA A 21 3.68 3.50 8.50
CA ALA A 21 4.75 3.05 7.62
C ALA A 21 5.54 4.26 7.10
N TYR A 22 6.86 4.17 7.14
CA TYR A 22 7.77 5.22 6.71
C TYR A 22 8.69 4.74 5.60
N ASP A 23 8.58 5.37 4.43
CA ASP A 23 9.50 5.17 3.31
C ASP A 23 10.76 6.01 3.54
N GLU A 24 11.80 5.38 4.06
CA GLU A 24 13.06 6.03 4.40
C GLU A 24 13.84 6.54 3.18
N ASP A 25 13.64 5.92 2.01
CA ASP A 25 14.32 6.33 0.77
C ASP A 25 13.80 7.67 0.25
N LEU A 26 12.51 7.93 0.43
CA LEU A 26 11.85 9.15 -0.07
C LEU A 26 11.47 10.13 1.05
N GLY A 27 11.55 9.71 2.31
CA GLY A 27 11.15 10.53 3.46
C GLY A 27 9.63 10.74 3.54
N ILE A 28 8.84 9.75 3.11
CA ILE A 28 7.38 9.83 3.04
C ILE A 28 6.75 8.92 4.08
N THR A 29 5.80 9.47 4.86
CA THR A 29 4.99 8.72 5.81
C THR A 29 3.62 8.41 5.22
N ILE A 30 3.17 7.17 5.34
CA ILE A 30 1.83 6.74 4.93
C ILE A 30 1.07 6.26 6.18
N GLU A 31 -0.12 6.81 6.41
CA GLU A 31 -0.99 6.52 7.56
C GLU A 31 -1.61 5.11 7.46
N ALA A 32 -0.73 4.11 7.45
CA ALA A 32 -1.07 2.70 7.38
C ALA A 32 0.02 1.86 8.06
N PRO A 33 -0.31 0.65 8.57
CA PRO A 33 0.68 -0.20 9.24
C PRO A 33 1.63 -0.93 8.28
N HIS A 34 1.32 -0.95 6.99
CA HIS A 34 2.14 -1.55 5.95
C HIS A 34 1.89 -0.82 4.64
N VAL A 35 2.92 -0.58 3.86
CA VAL A 35 2.81 0.01 2.52
C VAL A 35 3.83 -0.60 1.58
N MET A 36 3.40 -0.82 0.35
CA MET A 36 4.27 -1.25 -0.75
C MET A 36 4.40 -0.10 -1.74
N ARG A 37 5.63 0.16 -2.18
CA ARG A 37 5.94 1.13 -3.23
C ARG A 37 6.38 0.40 -4.49
N SER A 38 5.89 0.84 -5.64
CA SER A 38 6.45 0.49 -6.95
C SER A 38 6.82 1.73 -7.74
N GLY A 39 7.79 1.61 -8.63
CA GLY A 39 8.29 2.72 -9.44
C GLY A 39 8.00 2.51 -10.92
N GLN A 40 7.84 3.63 -11.63
CA GLN A 40 7.73 3.68 -13.08
C GLN A 40 8.71 4.70 -13.62
N LYS A 41 9.38 4.35 -14.74
CA LYS A 41 10.36 5.23 -15.39
C LYS A 41 9.82 5.74 -16.72
N LEU A 42 9.95 7.03 -16.96
CA LEU A 42 9.57 7.66 -18.20
C LEU A 42 10.61 7.37 -19.30
N LYS A 43 10.15 6.81 -20.41
CA LYS A 43 10.99 6.48 -21.56
C LYS A 43 10.38 6.99 -22.85
N LYS A 44 11.20 7.19 -23.87
CA LYS A 44 10.73 7.44 -25.24
C LYS A 44 10.13 6.17 -25.82
N LYS A 45 9.00 6.31 -26.51
CA LYS A 45 8.41 5.24 -27.32
C LYS A 45 9.35 4.86 -28.47
N GLU A 46 9.38 3.58 -28.83
CA GLU A 46 10.14 3.13 -29.98
C GLU A 46 9.58 3.71 -31.30
N LEU A 47 10.48 3.92 -32.27
CA LEU A 47 10.23 4.62 -33.53
C LEU A 47 9.13 4.02 -34.46
N ASN A 48 8.65 2.82 -34.17
CA ASN A 48 7.68 2.11 -35.02
C ASN A 48 6.21 2.44 -34.75
N GLN A 49 5.92 3.29 -33.75
CA GLN A 49 4.56 3.77 -33.48
C GLN A 49 4.37 5.14 -34.10
N ALA A 50 3.28 5.30 -34.86
CA ALA A 50 2.95 6.54 -35.55
C ALA A 50 3.02 7.76 -34.64
N MET A 51 3.90 8.68 -34.95
CA MET A 51 4.38 9.76 -34.09
C MET A 51 3.53 11.01 -34.25
N THR A 52 2.40 11.07 -33.60
CA THR A 52 1.66 12.31 -33.40
C THR A 52 1.45 12.56 -31.91
N GLY A 53 2.03 13.64 -31.37
CA GLY A 53 1.85 14.04 -29.97
C GLY A 53 2.94 13.53 -29.02
N ASN A 54 2.55 13.04 -27.84
CA ASN A 54 3.48 12.61 -26.80
C ASN A 54 4.20 11.30 -27.17
N ASN A 55 5.52 11.37 -27.29
CA ASN A 55 6.40 10.23 -27.59
C ASN A 55 6.96 9.55 -26.34
N MET A 56 6.41 9.84 -25.18
CA MET A 56 6.86 9.32 -23.89
C MET A 56 5.86 8.31 -23.35
N GLU A 57 6.36 7.33 -22.63
CA GLU A 57 5.55 6.33 -21.91
C GLU A 57 6.16 5.95 -20.58
N TRP A 58 5.31 5.56 -19.64
CA TRP A 58 5.71 5.05 -18.34
C TRP A 58 5.91 3.54 -18.42
N ASN A 59 7.13 3.08 -18.07
CA ASN A 59 7.46 1.67 -17.95
C ASN A 59 7.51 1.27 -16.49
N SER A 60 6.71 0.24 -16.13
CA SER A 60 6.67 -0.36 -14.80
C SER A 60 7.89 -1.23 -14.48
N ASN A 61 8.00 -1.69 -13.24
CA ASN A 61 9.02 -2.59 -12.68
C ASN A 61 10.35 -1.92 -12.32
N PHE A 62 10.26 -0.78 -11.66
CA PHE A 62 11.42 -0.07 -11.17
C PHE A 62 11.26 0.29 -9.68
N GLN A 63 12.29 0.01 -8.87
CA GLN A 63 12.39 0.33 -7.44
C GLN A 63 11.17 -0.06 -6.59
N TYR A 64 11.17 -1.28 -6.10
CA TYR A 64 10.21 -1.73 -5.11
C TYR A 64 10.64 -1.29 -3.71
N GLY A 65 9.68 -0.95 -2.85
CA GLY A 65 9.85 -0.72 -1.43
C GLY A 65 8.75 -1.44 -0.66
N ASP A 66 9.09 -1.90 0.53
CA ASP A 66 8.18 -2.57 1.45
C ASP A 66 8.46 -2.01 2.85
N PHE A 67 7.51 -1.25 3.40
CA PHE A 67 7.71 -0.48 4.62
C PHE A 67 6.63 -0.86 5.63
N ILE A 68 7.06 -1.19 6.86
CA ILE A 68 6.19 -1.73 7.90
C ILE A 68 6.27 -0.83 9.12
N GLY A 69 5.11 -0.43 9.60
CA GLY A 69 4.90 0.26 10.85
C GLY A 69 4.44 -0.69 11.95
N LYS A 70 3.51 -0.24 12.80
CA LYS A 70 2.93 -1.04 13.90
C LYS A 70 1.44 -0.80 14.02
N ALA A 71 0.70 -1.86 14.32
CA ALA A 71 -0.72 -1.78 14.57
C ALA A 71 -1.18 -2.83 15.57
N ASP A 72 -2.33 -2.54 16.17
CA ASP A 72 -3.04 -3.41 17.11
C ASP A 72 -4.43 -3.77 16.60
N VAL A 73 -4.94 -4.91 17.04
CA VAL A 73 -6.35 -5.27 16.94
C VAL A 73 -6.82 -5.72 18.32
N GLY A 74 -7.67 -4.91 18.93
CA GLY A 74 -8.07 -5.12 20.32
C GLY A 74 -6.89 -5.02 21.29
N GLU A 75 -6.60 -6.09 22.02
CA GLU A 75 -5.49 -6.17 22.99
C GLU A 75 -4.20 -6.77 22.38
N PHE A 76 -4.19 -7.06 21.09
CA PHE A 76 -3.09 -7.77 20.44
C PHE A 76 -2.31 -6.88 19.50
N HIS A 77 -0.98 -6.97 19.60
CA HIS A 77 -0.07 -6.44 18.59
C HIS A 77 -0.07 -7.33 17.35
N LEU A 78 0.01 -6.72 16.16
CA LEU A 78 0.19 -7.46 14.92
C LEU A 78 1.68 -7.65 14.63
N GLY A 79 2.10 -8.91 14.45
CA GLY A 79 3.46 -9.22 14.07
C GLY A 79 3.82 -8.69 12.67
N GLU A 80 5.10 -8.44 12.43
CA GLU A 80 5.59 -7.98 11.13
C GLU A 80 5.23 -8.97 10.01
N ASP A 81 5.39 -10.27 10.28
CA ASP A 81 4.98 -11.34 9.38
C ASP A 81 3.48 -11.34 9.07
N PHE A 82 2.66 -10.97 10.06
CA PHE A 82 1.22 -10.82 9.87
C PHE A 82 0.91 -9.66 8.92
N LEU A 83 1.51 -8.49 9.14
CA LEU A 83 1.31 -7.30 8.32
C LEU A 83 1.77 -7.51 6.87
N GLN A 84 2.90 -8.19 6.66
CA GLN A 84 3.45 -8.50 5.33
C GLN A 84 2.55 -9.41 4.48
N ASN A 85 1.70 -10.22 5.13
CA ASN A 85 0.85 -11.21 4.46
C ASN A 85 -0.62 -10.78 4.29
N MET A 86 -0.95 -9.50 4.51
CA MET A 86 -2.27 -8.96 4.20
C MET A 86 -2.45 -8.81 2.68
N MET A 87 -3.60 -9.23 2.13
CA MET A 87 -3.82 -9.35 0.69
C MET A 87 -4.74 -8.28 0.09
N VAL A 88 -5.82 -7.90 0.77
CA VAL A 88 -6.71 -6.82 0.31
C VAL A 88 -5.92 -5.51 0.24
N ARG A 89 -6.10 -4.73 -0.83
CA ARG A 89 -5.27 -3.56 -1.10
C ARG A 89 -6.11 -2.35 -1.46
N TYR A 90 -5.62 -1.17 -1.07
CA TYR A 90 -6.18 0.13 -1.49
C TYR A 90 -5.07 1.14 -1.78
N ASP A 91 -5.42 2.20 -2.51
CA ASP A 91 -4.52 3.34 -2.74
C ASP A 91 -4.61 4.28 -1.53
N PRO A 92 -3.49 4.65 -0.89
CA PRO A 92 -3.51 5.56 0.24
C PRO A 92 -3.88 6.98 -0.19
N ASP A 93 -4.49 7.71 0.71
CA ASP A 93 -4.62 9.15 0.57
C ASP A 93 -3.24 9.79 0.77
N LEU A 94 -2.73 10.50 -0.25
CA LEU A 94 -1.44 11.16 -0.20
C LEU A 94 -1.59 12.59 0.32
N ASP A 95 -0.85 12.93 1.35
CA ASP A 95 -0.78 14.30 1.89
C ASP A 95 0.12 15.18 1.01
N GLU A 96 -0.51 16.08 0.21
CA GLU A 96 0.21 16.98 -0.71
C GLU A 96 1.23 17.85 0.02
N LYS A 97 0.92 18.33 1.23
CA LYS A 97 1.83 19.19 2.00
C LYS A 97 3.07 18.41 2.45
N MET A 98 2.87 17.21 2.95
CA MET A 98 3.99 16.33 3.32
C MET A 98 4.87 16.02 2.10
N LEU A 99 4.26 15.75 0.93
CA LEU A 99 5.00 15.51 -0.31
C LEU A 99 5.81 16.74 -0.73
N GLU A 100 5.23 17.94 -0.68
CA GLU A 100 5.94 19.19 -0.98
C GLU A 100 7.12 19.43 -0.04
N GLU A 101 6.96 19.19 1.27
CA GLU A 101 8.04 19.31 2.27
C GLU A 101 9.18 18.31 2.00
N ALA A 102 8.87 17.12 1.49
CA ALA A 102 9.85 16.11 1.08
C ALA A 102 10.43 16.36 -0.34
N GLY A 103 9.99 17.39 -1.06
CA GLY A 103 10.47 17.73 -2.41
C GLY A 103 9.76 17.00 -3.55
N TYR A 104 8.60 16.43 -3.26
CA TYR A 104 7.78 15.69 -4.22
C TYR A 104 6.46 16.40 -4.53
N ALA A 105 5.72 15.87 -5.49
CA ALA A 105 4.40 16.34 -5.87
C ALA A 105 3.55 15.18 -6.39
N ILE A 106 2.23 15.35 -6.39
CA ILE A 106 1.33 14.43 -7.07
C ILE A 106 1.44 14.65 -8.58
N VAL A 107 1.63 13.56 -9.32
CA VAL A 107 1.64 13.51 -10.78
C VAL A 107 0.69 12.42 -11.27
N ARG A 108 0.20 12.52 -12.50
CA ARG A 108 -0.79 11.60 -13.07
C ARG A 108 -0.41 11.18 -14.48
N ASP A 109 -1.16 10.24 -15.04
CA ASP A 109 -1.04 9.86 -16.43
C ASP A 109 -1.42 11.02 -17.37
N PHE A 110 -0.89 10.97 -18.58
CA PHE A 110 -1.19 11.98 -19.60
C PHE A 110 -2.52 11.67 -20.30
N LYS A 111 -3.23 12.72 -20.74
CA LYS A 111 -4.43 12.60 -21.56
C LYS A 111 -4.06 12.17 -22.98
N GLY A 112 -4.36 10.91 -23.30
CA GLY A 112 -4.10 10.38 -24.64
C GLY A 112 -2.65 10.59 -25.09
N ASN A 113 -2.43 11.24 -26.24
CA ASN A 113 -1.09 11.51 -26.79
C ASN A 113 -0.58 12.91 -26.47
N THR A 114 -1.04 13.55 -25.41
CA THR A 114 -0.58 14.87 -24.97
C THR A 114 0.40 14.77 -23.81
N MET A 115 1.00 15.89 -23.40
CA MET A 115 1.76 16.00 -22.14
C MET A 115 0.90 16.65 -21.03
N GLU A 116 -0.40 16.83 -21.27
CA GLU A 116 -1.34 17.30 -20.25
C GLU A 116 -1.74 16.14 -19.33
N GLU A 117 -1.64 16.33 -18.01
CA GLU A 117 -2.06 15.33 -17.05
C GLU A 117 -3.57 15.09 -17.07
N ASP A 118 -3.97 13.85 -16.95
CA ASP A 118 -5.36 13.47 -16.72
C ASP A 118 -5.68 13.58 -15.21
N LYS A 119 -6.43 14.61 -14.85
CA LYS A 119 -6.83 14.87 -13.46
C LYS A 119 -7.69 13.74 -12.82
N ASN A 120 -8.27 12.89 -13.66
CA ASN A 120 -9.07 11.74 -13.21
C ASN A 120 -8.26 10.44 -13.10
N ALA A 121 -7.01 10.45 -13.58
CA ALA A 121 -6.13 9.30 -13.45
C ALA A 121 -5.61 9.14 -12.02
N ARG A 122 -5.18 7.92 -11.70
CA ARG A 122 -4.56 7.55 -10.43
C ARG A 122 -3.41 8.51 -10.10
N PRO A 123 -3.30 8.97 -8.84
CA PRO A 123 -2.17 9.77 -8.40
C PRO A 123 -0.90 8.92 -8.21
N TYR A 124 0.24 9.50 -8.58
CA TYR A 124 1.58 8.98 -8.31
C TYR A 124 2.40 10.06 -7.60
N VAL A 125 3.46 9.66 -6.95
CA VAL A 125 4.44 10.57 -6.35
C VAL A 125 5.57 10.78 -7.35
N GLY A 126 5.76 12.01 -7.80
CA GLY A 126 6.85 12.43 -8.67
C GLY A 126 7.64 13.58 -8.07
N THR A 127 8.68 14.04 -8.76
CA THR A 127 9.44 15.22 -8.31
C THR A 127 8.60 16.49 -8.39
N ALA A 128 8.95 17.51 -7.59
CA ALA A 128 8.29 18.82 -7.65
C ALA A 128 8.35 19.46 -9.06
N ARG A 129 9.37 19.14 -9.86
CA ARG A 129 9.48 19.55 -11.26
C ARG A 129 8.38 18.95 -12.13
N MET A 130 8.13 17.65 -11.99
CA MET A 130 7.06 16.95 -12.70
C MET A 130 5.68 17.48 -12.29
N GLY A 131 5.46 17.81 -11.02
CA GLY A 131 4.24 18.46 -10.52
C GLY A 131 3.97 19.82 -11.15
N ARG A 132 4.97 20.48 -11.75
CA ARG A 132 4.83 21.69 -12.55
C ARG A 132 4.68 21.42 -14.06
N GLY A 133 4.48 20.17 -14.46
CA GLY A 133 4.28 19.78 -15.85
C GLY A 133 5.58 19.66 -16.67
N VAL A 134 6.75 19.63 -16.03
CA VAL A 134 8.04 19.51 -16.72
C VAL A 134 8.56 18.08 -16.58
N TYR A 135 8.57 17.34 -17.68
CA TYR A 135 8.95 15.93 -17.75
C TYR A 135 10.17 15.73 -18.65
N GLU A 136 11.05 14.81 -18.26
CA GLU A 136 12.24 14.41 -19.00
C GLU A 136 12.35 12.89 -19.07
N GLU A 137 13.01 12.39 -20.13
CA GLU A 137 13.32 10.97 -20.23
C GLU A 137 14.19 10.54 -19.04
N GLY A 138 13.79 9.47 -18.40
CA GLY A 138 14.47 8.96 -17.18
C GLY A 138 13.82 9.40 -15.88
N ASP A 139 12.83 10.29 -15.92
CA ASP A 139 12.05 10.62 -14.73
C ASP A 139 11.40 9.38 -14.13
N VAL A 140 11.35 9.35 -12.81
CA VAL A 140 10.73 8.27 -12.04
C VAL A 140 9.55 8.81 -11.26
N ARG A 141 8.44 8.07 -11.27
CA ARG A 141 7.30 8.28 -10.39
C ARG A 141 7.02 7.00 -9.60
N TYR A 142 6.41 7.16 -8.45
CA TYR A 142 6.11 6.05 -7.54
C TYR A 142 4.62 5.98 -7.26
N ASP A 143 4.09 4.76 -7.15
CA ASP A 143 2.80 4.52 -6.56
C ASP A 143 2.94 3.73 -5.26
N TYR A 144 2.04 4.04 -4.33
CA TYR A 144 1.93 3.34 -3.07
C TYR A 144 0.65 2.53 -3.04
N THR A 145 0.74 1.33 -2.51
CA THR A 145 -0.39 0.44 -2.28
C THR A 145 -0.36 -0.02 -0.83
N VAL A 146 -1.50 0.08 -0.15
CA VAL A 146 -1.67 -0.33 1.24
C VAL A 146 -2.41 -1.66 1.29
N PRO A 147 -1.83 -2.72 1.86
CA PRO A 147 -2.56 -3.95 2.14
C PRO A 147 -3.40 -3.82 3.42
N GLY A 148 -4.52 -4.54 3.43
CA GLY A 148 -5.45 -4.62 4.54
C GLY A 148 -6.53 -3.53 4.55
N PRO A 149 -7.47 -3.62 5.52
CA PRO A 149 -8.45 -2.57 5.81
C PRO A 149 -7.79 -1.28 6.28
N LYS A 150 -8.53 -0.18 6.22
CA LYS A 150 -8.05 1.12 6.70
C LYS A 150 -7.97 1.15 8.23
N PRO A 151 -6.95 1.81 8.81
CA PRO A 151 -6.92 2.09 10.24
C PRO A 151 -8.22 2.74 10.71
N GLY A 152 -8.70 2.30 11.87
CA GLY A 152 -9.99 2.73 12.43
C GLY A 152 -11.18 1.84 12.08
N GLU A 153 -11.08 0.96 11.11
CA GLU A 153 -12.13 0.00 10.77
C GLU A 153 -12.19 -1.17 11.78
N MET A 154 -13.40 -1.74 11.96
CA MET A 154 -13.57 -3.02 12.61
C MET A 154 -13.08 -4.13 11.69
N VAL A 155 -12.29 -5.05 12.22
CA VAL A 155 -11.71 -6.15 11.47
C VAL A 155 -11.84 -7.47 12.22
N THR A 156 -11.79 -8.55 11.47
CA THR A 156 -11.63 -9.91 11.98
C THR A 156 -10.30 -10.46 11.47
N ILE A 157 -9.42 -10.86 12.37
CA ILE A 157 -8.11 -11.42 12.05
C ILE A 157 -8.02 -12.89 12.43
N ILE A 158 -7.21 -13.65 11.67
CA ILE A 158 -6.84 -15.04 11.98
C ILE A 158 -5.33 -15.12 12.01
N GLY A 159 -4.79 -15.60 13.13
CA GLY A 159 -3.34 -15.69 13.32
C GLY A 159 -2.99 -16.63 14.45
N ILE A 160 -1.69 -16.82 14.67
CA ILE A 160 -1.16 -17.57 15.82
C ILE A 160 -0.90 -16.59 16.95
N GLN A 161 -1.50 -16.84 18.11
CA GLN A 161 -1.22 -16.05 19.30
C GLN A 161 0.15 -16.44 19.87
N ASN A 162 1.03 -15.48 20.02
CA ASN A 162 2.28 -15.57 20.78
C ASN A 162 2.27 -14.48 21.85
N GLN A 163 1.85 -14.83 23.06
CA GLN A 163 1.62 -13.89 24.16
C GLN A 163 0.60 -12.80 23.79
N ASP A 164 1.02 -11.58 23.61
CA ASP A 164 0.22 -10.42 23.20
C ASP A 164 0.33 -10.08 21.68
N THR A 165 1.03 -10.91 20.93
CA THR A 165 1.27 -10.69 19.49
C THR A 165 0.55 -11.75 18.65
N ILE A 166 -0.05 -11.32 17.56
CA ILE A 166 -0.64 -12.21 16.55
C ILE A 166 0.28 -12.27 15.35
N ASN A 167 0.71 -13.47 15.02
CA ASN A 167 1.57 -13.78 13.88
C ASN A 167 0.81 -14.44 12.73
N TYR A 168 1.41 -14.44 11.54
CA TYR A 168 0.84 -15.05 10.35
C TYR A 168 0.71 -16.58 10.47
N VAL A 169 -0.34 -17.14 9.87
CA VAL A 169 -0.54 -18.59 9.71
C VAL A 169 -0.25 -18.96 8.27
N GLU A 170 0.75 -19.79 8.05
CA GLU A 170 1.12 -20.27 6.72
C GLU A 170 -0.07 -20.95 6.03
N GLY A 171 -0.30 -20.60 4.75
CA GLY A 171 -1.42 -21.13 3.95
C GLY A 171 -2.74 -20.36 4.14
N THR A 172 -2.79 -19.32 4.96
CA THR A 172 -3.93 -18.40 5.01
C THR A 172 -3.92 -17.51 3.78
N TYR A 173 -5.03 -17.45 3.04
CA TYR A 173 -5.15 -16.58 1.85
C TYR A 173 -5.31 -15.10 2.25
N GLU A 174 -6.22 -14.80 3.18
CA GLU A 174 -6.42 -13.47 3.73
C GLU A 174 -6.48 -13.56 5.26
N ASN A 175 -5.54 -12.94 5.94
CA ASN A 175 -5.42 -13.00 7.39
C ASN A 175 -6.16 -11.88 8.13
N MET A 176 -6.58 -10.82 7.43
CA MET A 176 -7.37 -9.71 7.96
C MET A 176 -8.54 -9.39 7.05
N LEU A 177 -9.73 -9.47 7.60
CA LEU A 177 -11.00 -9.25 6.90
C LEU A 177 -11.72 -8.02 7.47
N SER A 178 -12.35 -7.22 6.61
CA SER A 178 -13.18 -6.09 7.05
C SER A 178 -14.43 -6.58 7.80
N GLY A 179 -14.77 -5.90 8.87
CA GLY A 179 -15.96 -6.14 9.69
C GLY A 179 -15.75 -7.18 10.78
N GLU A 180 -16.77 -7.27 11.63
CA GLU A 180 -16.89 -8.29 12.69
C GLU A 180 -17.59 -9.52 12.11
N LEU A 181 -16.87 -10.62 11.97
CA LEU A 181 -17.35 -11.84 11.34
C LEU A 181 -17.48 -12.98 12.37
N ASP A 182 -18.50 -13.82 12.19
CA ASP A 182 -18.58 -15.07 12.93
C ASP A 182 -17.45 -16.05 12.51
N LYS A 183 -17.16 -17.01 13.37
CA LYS A 183 -16.05 -17.96 13.21
C LYS A 183 -16.11 -18.71 11.87
N ASP A 184 -17.27 -19.21 11.47
CA ASP A 184 -17.39 -20.03 10.27
C ASP A 184 -17.22 -19.20 8.99
N THR A 185 -17.74 -17.98 8.99
CA THR A 185 -17.54 -17.02 7.91
C THR A 185 -16.08 -16.58 7.81
N ALA A 186 -15.43 -16.29 8.94
CA ALA A 186 -14.01 -15.92 8.97
C ALA A 186 -13.15 -17.05 8.39
N ILE A 187 -13.28 -18.29 8.89
CA ILE A 187 -12.52 -19.44 8.40
C ILE A 187 -12.71 -19.63 6.89
N ARG A 188 -13.96 -19.60 6.41
CA ARG A 188 -14.24 -19.79 4.97
C ARG A 188 -13.55 -18.73 4.10
N LYS A 189 -13.58 -17.44 4.50
CA LYS A 189 -12.99 -16.35 3.72
C LYS A 189 -11.46 -16.35 3.76
N THR A 190 -10.85 -16.84 4.84
CA THR A 190 -9.40 -16.89 4.97
C THR A 190 -8.77 -18.10 4.26
N THR A 191 -9.53 -19.16 3.99
CA THR A 191 -9.03 -20.39 3.36
C THR A 191 -9.35 -20.51 1.87
N HIS A 192 -10.29 -19.71 1.36
CA HIS A 192 -10.68 -19.74 -0.06
C HIS A 192 -10.73 -18.31 -0.63
N PRO A 193 -10.05 -18.07 -1.78
CA PRO A 193 -10.12 -16.81 -2.51
C PRO A 193 -11.51 -16.54 -3.09
#